data_8addf7262e6b5d90c6ab3eb5e263181b
#
_entry.id   8addf7262e6b5d90c6ab3eb5e263181b
#
_cell.length_a   1.000
_cell.length_b   1.000
_cell.length_c   1.000
_cell.angle_alpha   90.00
_cell.angle_beta   90.00
_cell.angle_gamma   90.00
#
_symmetry.space_group_name_H-M   'P 1'
#
loop_
_entity.id
_entity.type
_entity.pdbx_description
1 polymer ?
#
loop_
_entity_poly.entity_id
_entity_poly.type
_entity_poly.pdbx_seq_one_letter_code
_entity_poly.pdbx_strand_id
1 'polypeptide(L)'
;MTKTILVSGSSRGIGRSIAERLLSDGYQLSLGVRNPEALKGTCFDCDQVLCYPYEAQDPDSASAWVNATVKAWGRLDGLIHCAGILRTTPLLFRDGEEDDLDDLWNVNVMGPWWLTKAAWSELCRSGEGRIQVLVSMSGKRVKGQMAGYPVSKFALMGLCQSMRNTGWDQGIRVTALCPSWVNTDMAHEVSRVSAVEMTQPSDLAALSSQLLALPNAAIPFEVALNCALES
;
A
#
# COMPACT_ATOMS: atom_id res chain seq x y z
N MET A 1 -22.73 9.61 3.43
CA MET A 1 -21.50 10.28 3.91
C MET A 1 -20.34 9.83 3.01
N THR A 2 -19.46 10.76 2.65
CA THR A 2 -18.27 10.45 1.85
C THR A 2 -17.32 9.55 2.63
N LYS A 3 -16.82 8.48 2.03
CA LYS A 3 -15.85 7.58 2.67
C LYS A 3 -14.46 8.22 2.70
N THR A 4 -13.75 8.02 3.79
CA THR A 4 -12.38 8.52 4.01
C THR A 4 -11.37 7.38 3.85
N ILE A 5 -10.38 7.57 2.97
CA ILE A 5 -9.37 6.55 2.64
C ILE A 5 -7.97 7.10 2.95
N LEU A 6 -7.19 6.36 3.74
CA LEU A 6 -5.76 6.59 3.89
C LEU A 6 -4.98 5.90 2.77
N VAL A 7 -4.02 6.62 2.17
CA VAL A 7 -3.10 6.04 1.17
C VAL A 7 -1.66 6.35 1.57
N SER A 8 -0.88 5.35 1.96
CA SER A 8 0.55 5.52 2.20
C SER A 8 1.35 5.44 0.89
N GLY A 9 2.46 6.17 0.79
CA GLY A 9 3.30 6.14 -0.39
C GLY A 9 2.67 6.76 -1.64
N SER A 10 1.86 7.81 -1.47
CA SER A 10 1.06 8.44 -2.53
C SER A 10 1.79 9.55 -3.31
N SER A 11 3.08 9.79 -3.06
CA SER A 11 3.83 10.85 -3.77
C SER A 11 4.17 10.50 -5.22
N ARG A 12 4.26 9.22 -5.59
CA ARG A 12 4.61 8.74 -6.93
C ARG A 12 4.07 7.33 -7.21
N GLY A 13 4.24 6.88 -8.45
CA GLY A 13 3.97 5.50 -8.87
C GLY A 13 2.54 5.05 -8.60
N ILE A 14 2.39 3.81 -8.13
CA ILE A 14 1.09 3.16 -7.90
C ILE A 14 0.24 3.95 -6.89
N GLY A 15 0.82 4.32 -5.75
CA GLY A 15 0.08 5.02 -4.69
C GLY A 15 -0.46 6.37 -5.14
N ARG A 16 0.30 7.11 -5.95
CA ARG A 16 -0.16 8.36 -6.55
C ARG A 16 -1.32 8.14 -7.51
N SER A 17 -1.19 7.16 -8.41
CA SER A 17 -2.24 6.85 -9.38
C SER A 17 -3.54 6.39 -8.70
N ILE A 18 -3.44 5.60 -7.63
CA ILE A 18 -4.59 5.21 -6.82
C ILE A 18 -5.23 6.45 -6.16
N ALA A 19 -4.44 7.33 -5.56
CA ALA A 19 -4.95 8.54 -4.92
C ALA A 19 -5.65 9.47 -5.94
N GLU A 20 -5.07 9.70 -7.11
CA GLU A 20 -5.68 10.49 -8.19
C GLU A 20 -7.03 9.91 -8.63
N ARG A 21 -7.10 8.59 -8.80
CA ARG A 21 -8.33 7.90 -9.16
C ARG A 21 -9.40 8.03 -8.07
N LEU A 22 -9.06 7.78 -6.83
CA LEU A 22 -10.01 7.84 -5.72
C LEU A 22 -10.52 9.26 -5.48
N LEU A 23 -9.69 10.28 -5.68
CA LEU A 23 -10.11 11.67 -5.64
C LEU A 23 -11.15 11.96 -6.72
N SER A 24 -10.89 11.51 -7.95
CA SER A 24 -11.83 11.62 -9.08
C SER A 24 -13.15 10.86 -8.82
N ASP A 25 -13.12 9.77 -8.08
CA ASP A 25 -14.30 8.98 -7.69
C ASP A 25 -15.05 9.59 -6.49
N GLY A 26 -14.57 10.73 -5.93
CA GLY A 26 -15.24 11.51 -4.90
C GLY A 26 -14.96 11.09 -3.46
N TYR A 27 -13.91 10.28 -3.21
CA TYR A 27 -13.48 9.96 -1.85
C TYR A 27 -12.79 11.15 -1.16
N GLN A 28 -12.89 11.21 0.16
CA GLN A 28 -11.97 12.01 0.98
C GLN A 28 -10.68 11.23 1.18
N LEU A 29 -9.53 11.88 0.96
CA LEU A 29 -8.23 11.22 0.99
C LEU A 29 -7.30 11.80 2.05
N SER A 30 -6.71 10.91 2.84
CA SER A 30 -5.58 11.25 3.69
C SER A 30 -4.32 10.59 3.12
N LEU A 31 -3.38 11.41 2.67
CA LEU A 31 -2.19 11.00 1.94
C LEU A 31 -0.95 11.09 2.84
N GLY A 32 -0.39 9.92 3.19
CA GLY A 32 0.84 9.83 3.96
C GLY A 32 2.07 9.84 3.05
N VAL A 33 2.87 10.89 3.13
CA VAL A 33 4.08 11.10 2.34
C VAL A 33 5.19 11.70 3.19
N ARG A 34 6.46 11.41 2.89
CA ARG A 34 7.59 11.98 3.64
C ARG A 34 7.69 13.51 3.52
N ASN A 35 7.32 14.05 2.38
CA ASN A 35 7.32 15.49 2.11
C ASN A 35 5.96 15.93 1.56
N PRO A 36 5.02 16.38 2.41
CA PRO A 36 3.70 16.89 1.98
C PRO A 36 3.77 18.12 1.07
N GLU A 37 4.78 18.96 1.23
CA GLU A 37 4.96 20.17 0.42
C GLU A 37 5.08 19.85 -1.09
N ALA A 38 5.61 18.65 -1.42
CA ALA A 38 5.71 18.20 -2.81
C ALA A 38 4.36 17.96 -3.51
N LEU A 39 3.26 17.93 -2.75
CA LEU A 39 1.90 17.76 -3.28
C LEU A 39 1.15 19.08 -3.45
N LYS A 40 1.70 20.20 -2.98
CA LYS A 40 1.12 21.54 -3.20
C LYS A 40 1.09 21.90 -4.69
N GLY A 41 0.02 22.57 -5.10
CA GLY A 41 -0.20 22.93 -6.50
C GLY A 41 -0.51 21.75 -7.43
N THR A 42 -0.69 20.56 -6.91
CA THR A 42 -1.18 19.38 -7.65
C THR A 42 -2.69 19.21 -7.46
N CYS A 43 -3.29 18.18 -8.08
CA CYS A 43 -4.70 17.86 -7.86
C CYS A 43 -5.04 17.52 -6.39
N PHE A 44 -4.04 17.27 -5.56
CA PHE A 44 -4.21 17.00 -4.13
C PHE A 44 -4.25 18.26 -3.25
N ASP A 45 -4.06 19.43 -3.83
CA ASP A 45 -4.17 20.71 -3.12
C ASP A 45 -5.62 21.20 -3.13
N CYS A 46 -6.48 20.49 -2.43
CA CYS A 46 -7.91 20.76 -2.35
C CYS A 46 -8.52 20.30 -1.01
N ASP A 47 -9.72 20.78 -0.68
CA ASP A 47 -10.41 20.53 0.60
C ASP A 47 -10.74 19.05 0.87
N GLN A 48 -10.76 18.20 -0.15
CA GLN A 48 -11.02 16.76 -0.02
C GLN A 48 -9.77 15.97 0.35
N VAL A 49 -8.59 16.60 0.42
CA VAL A 49 -7.32 15.91 0.63
C VAL A 49 -6.57 16.48 1.83
N LEU A 50 -6.19 15.60 2.74
CA LEU A 50 -5.24 15.89 3.82
C LEU A 50 -3.88 15.27 3.47
N CYS A 51 -2.88 16.09 3.19
CA CYS A 51 -1.50 15.63 3.04
C CYS A 51 -0.80 15.67 4.40
N TYR A 52 -0.23 14.54 4.85
CA TYR A 52 0.36 14.42 6.18
C TYR A 52 1.78 13.85 6.11
N PRO A 53 2.74 14.38 6.91
CA PRO A 53 4.08 13.82 6.99
C PRO A 53 4.02 12.42 7.62
N TYR A 54 4.45 11.41 6.87
CA TYR A 54 4.43 10.01 7.30
C TYR A 54 5.74 9.32 6.98
N GLU A 55 6.36 8.76 8.02
CA GLU A 55 7.53 7.90 7.92
C GLU A 55 7.16 6.47 8.32
N ALA A 56 7.33 5.53 7.38
CA ALA A 56 6.86 4.15 7.57
C ALA A 56 7.60 3.40 8.69
N GLN A 57 8.84 3.80 8.98
CA GLN A 57 9.67 3.20 10.04
C GLN A 57 9.32 3.72 11.44
N ASP A 58 8.49 4.77 11.54
CA ASP A 58 8.14 5.41 12.80
C ASP A 58 6.69 5.11 13.21
N PRO A 59 6.49 4.31 14.30
CA PRO A 59 5.15 3.98 14.79
C PRO A 59 4.37 5.20 15.32
N ASP A 60 5.07 6.22 15.84
CA ASP A 60 4.43 7.45 16.33
C ASP A 60 3.92 8.28 15.16
N SER A 61 4.64 8.31 14.05
CA SER A 61 4.19 8.93 12.80
C SER A 61 2.88 8.30 12.28
N ALA A 62 2.75 6.97 12.35
CA ALA A 62 1.53 6.27 11.97
C ALA A 62 0.33 6.69 12.85
N SER A 63 0.52 6.72 14.17
CA SER A 63 -0.51 7.11 15.13
C SER A 63 -0.93 8.57 14.98
N ALA A 64 0.04 9.48 14.81
CA ALA A 64 -0.21 10.90 14.62
C ALA A 64 -1.02 11.16 13.33
N TRP A 65 -0.66 10.48 12.24
CA TRP A 65 -1.36 10.62 10.97
C TRP A 65 -2.82 10.14 11.03
N VAL A 66 -3.08 8.97 11.60
CA VAL A 66 -4.45 8.46 11.79
C VAL A 66 -5.28 9.44 12.64
N ASN A 67 -4.72 9.92 13.77
CA ASN A 67 -5.38 10.89 14.63
C ASN A 67 -5.70 12.20 13.90
N ALA A 68 -4.80 12.71 13.09
CA ALA A 68 -5.02 13.90 12.27
C ALA A 68 -6.17 13.70 11.26
N THR A 69 -6.23 12.53 10.63
CA THR A 69 -7.32 12.16 9.70
C THR A 69 -8.67 12.12 10.40
N VAL A 70 -8.74 11.44 11.54
CA VAL A 70 -9.99 11.33 12.33
C VAL A 70 -10.42 12.70 12.86
N LYS A 71 -9.47 13.53 13.26
CA LYS A 71 -9.76 14.92 13.69
C LYS A 71 -10.35 15.75 12.55
N ALA A 72 -9.87 15.56 11.32
CA ALA A 72 -10.33 16.32 10.15
C ALA A 72 -11.75 15.91 9.72
N TRP A 73 -12.07 14.62 9.70
CA TRP A 73 -13.31 14.11 9.08
C TRP A 73 -14.16 13.18 9.95
N GLY A 74 -13.71 12.85 11.16
CA GLY A 74 -14.47 12.05 12.13
C GLY A 74 -14.61 10.57 11.78
N ARG A 75 -13.97 10.08 10.70
CA ARG A 75 -14.11 8.70 10.22
C ARG A 75 -12.90 8.22 9.43
N LEU A 76 -12.75 6.91 9.34
CA LEU A 76 -11.81 6.22 8.47
C LEU A 76 -12.46 4.92 7.96
N ASP A 77 -12.58 4.77 6.64
CA ASP A 77 -13.27 3.63 6.01
C ASP A 77 -12.33 2.69 5.27
N GLY A 78 -11.16 3.19 4.87
CA GLY A 78 -10.21 2.37 4.13
C GLY A 78 -8.76 2.79 4.35
N LEU A 79 -7.88 1.80 4.16
CA LEU A 79 -6.45 1.93 4.30
C LEU A 79 -5.77 1.23 3.13
N ILE A 80 -4.93 1.95 2.38
CA ILE A 80 -4.19 1.42 1.24
C ILE A 80 -2.70 1.56 1.50
N HIS A 81 -2.03 0.43 1.68
CA HIS A 81 -0.60 0.34 1.89
C HIS A 81 0.14 0.29 0.55
N CYS A 82 0.66 1.45 0.09
CA CYS A 82 1.49 1.56 -1.11
C CYS A 82 2.94 1.95 -0.80
N ALA A 83 3.23 2.42 0.42
CA ALA A 83 4.60 2.67 0.83
C ALA A 83 5.42 1.37 0.82
N GLY A 84 6.57 1.41 0.20
CA GLY A 84 7.46 0.25 0.12
C GLY A 84 8.75 0.61 -0.60
N ILE A 85 9.77 -0.18 -0.34
CA ILE A 85 11.08 -0.08 -0.99
C ILE A 85 11.46 -1.43 -1.61
N LEU A 86 12.40 -1.36 -2.56
CA LEU A 86 13.04 -2.51 -3.17
C LEU A 86 14.55 -2.39 -2.93
N ARG A 87 15.18 -3.52 -2.59
CA ARG A 87 16.62 -3.72 -2.54
C ARG A 87 16.93 -5.03 -3.27
N THR A 88 18.02 -5.06 -3.99
CA THR A 88 18.40 -6.24 -4.78
C THR A 88 19.31 -7.21 -4.01
N THR A 89 19.32 -7.13 -2.69
CA THR A 89 20.16 -7.91 -1.77
C THR A 89 19.99 -9.41 -2.01
N PRO A 90 21.08 -10.13 -2.38
CA PRO A 90 21.05 -11.57 -2.62
C PRO A 90 21.06 -12.37 -1.31
N LEU A 91 20.93 -13.71 -1.40
CA LEU A 91 21.02 -14.57 -0.22
C LEU A 91 22.42 -14.51 0.42
N LEU A 92 23.47 -14.47 -0.39
CA LEU A 92 24.85 -14.35 0.05
C LEU A 92 25.29 -12.91 -0.15
N PHE A 93 24.77 -12.00 0.68
CA PHE A 93 25.13 -10.59 0.67
C PHE A 93 26.51 -10.34 1.29
N ARG A 94 27.10 -9.17 1.05
CA ARG A 94 28.40 -8.77 1.56
C ARG A 94 28.23 -8.11 2.94
N ASP A 95 29.29 -8.14 3.73
CA ASP A 95 29.34 -7.38 5.00
C ASP A 95 28.99 -5.91 4.76
N GLY A 96 28.03 -5.38 5.52
CA GLY A 96 27.49 -4.01 5.39
C GLY A 96 26.22 -3.90 4.51
N GLU A 97 25.79 -4.97 3.84
CA GLU A 97 24.52 -5.01 3.10
C GLU A 97 23.34 -5.51 3.97
N GLU A 98 23.59 -5.89 5.23
CA GLU A 98 22.56 -6.26 6.21
C GLU A 98 21.58 -5.12 6.51
N ASP A 99 22.02 -3.87 6.44
CA ASP A 99 21.18 -2.68 6.60
C ASP A 99 20.02 -2.64 5.57
N ASP A 100 20.23 -3.19 4.38
CA ASP A 100 19.19 -3.34 3.36
C ASP A 100 18.05 -4.26 3.84
N LEU A 101 18.38 -5.30 4.61
CA LEU A 101 17.38 -6.24 5.16
C LEU A 101 16.56 -5.58 6.26
N ASP A 102 17.21 -4.81 7.12
CA ASP A 102 16.55 -4.02 8.17
C ASP A 102 15.63 -2.97 7.55
N ASP A 103 16.09 -2.24 6.55
CA ASP A 103 15.29 -1.29 5.78
C ASP A 103 14.05 -1.96 5.17
N LEU A 104 14.24 -3.10 4.48
CA LEU A 104 13.16 -3.86 3.87
C LEU A 104 12.14 -4.33 4.90
N TRP A 105 12.61 -4.82 6.06
CA TRP A 105 11.74 -5.26 7.15
C TRP A 105 10.95 -4.08 7.73
N ASN A 106 11.64 -3.00 8.06
CA ASN A 106 11.04 -1.85 8.72
C ASN A 106 10.02 -1.15 7.82
N VAL A 107 10.34 -0.94 6.54
CA VAL A 107 9.43 -0.23 5.61
C VAL A 107 8.32 -1.15 5.09
N ASN A 108 8.66 -2.36 4.61
CA ASN A 108 7.69 -3.22 3.90
C ASN A 108 6.81 -4.05 4.84
N VAL A 109 7.24 -4.29 6.09
CA VAL A 109 6.52 -5.14 7.05
C VAL A 109 6.02 -4.34 8.25
N MET A 110 6.95 -3.70 8.97
CA MET A 110 6.61 -2.98 10.20
C MET A 110 5.78 -1.73 9.92
N GLY A 111 6.08 -0.98 8.86
CA GLY A 111 5.30 0.18 8.46
C GLY A 111 3.81 -0.12 8.26
N PRO A 112 3.45 -1.09 7.40
CA PRO A 112 2.06 -1.55 7.28
C PRO A 112 1.47 -2.05 8.60
N TRP A 113 2.25 -2.72 9.44
CA TRP A 113 1.78 -3.20 10.74
C TRP A 113 1.42 -2.06 11.69
N TRP A 114 2.33 -1.07 11.86
CA TRP A 114 2.08 0.09 12.72
C TRP A 114 0.88 0.90 12.26
N LEU A 115 0.79 1.18 10.97
CA LEU A 115 -0.31 1.96 10.42
C LEU A 115 -1.64 1.22 10.53
N THR A 116 -1.66 -0.09 10.28
CA THR A 116 -2.86 -0.92 10.49
C THR A 116 -3.29 -0.92 11.96
N LYS A 117 -2.33 -1.10 12.89
CA LYS A 117 -2.61 -1.07 14.33
C LYS A 117 -3.23 0.27 14.75
N ALA A 118 -2.67 1.38 14.27
CA ALA A 118 -3.19 2.72 14.57
C ALA A 118 -4.60 2.95 14.01
N ALA A 119 -4.88 2.45 12.80
CA ALA A 119 -6.15 2.63 12.10
C ALA A 119 -7.26 1.65 12.53
N TRP A 120 -6.92 0.60 13.28
CA TRP A 120 -7.79 -0.58 13.47
C TRP A 120 -9.16 -0.24 14.08
N SER A 121 -9.21 0.52 15.16
CA SER A 121 -10.46 0.88 15.84
C SER A 121 -11.40 1.68 14.93
N GLU A 122 -10.85 2.54 14.09
CA GLU A 122 -11.61 3.36 13.17
C GLU A 122 -12.19 2.53 12.02
N LEU A 123 -11.39 1.61 11.48
CA LEU A 123 -11.83 0.66 10.46
C LEU A 123 -12.95 -0.26 10.99
N CYS A 124 -12.86 -0.73 12.23
CA CYS A 124 -13.93 -1.47 12.90
C CYS A 124 -15.20 -0.62 13.04
N ARG A 125 -15.05 0.65 13.46
CA ARG A 125 -16.18 1.57 13.65
C ARG A 125 -16.93 1.87 12.35
N SER A 126 -16.27 1.78 11.19
CA SER A 126 -16.91 1.95 9.90
C SER A 126 -17.93 0.85 9.58
N GLY A 127 -17.80 -0.35 10.18
CA GLY A 127 -18.60 -1.55 9.89
C GLY A 127 -18.32 -2.21 8.53
N GLU A 128 -17.60 -1.51 7.65
CA GLU A 128 -17.21 -1.96 6.30
C GLU A 128 -15.77 -1.56 5.99
N GLY A 129 -14.86 -1.75 6.94
CA GLY A 129 -13.44 -1.38 6.79
C GLY A 129 -12.78 -2.10 5.61
N ARG A 130 -12.01 -1.36 4.82
CA ARG A 130 -11.25 -1.88 3.66
C ARG A 130 -9.77 -1.70 3.87
N ILE A 131 -9.00 -2.78 3.73
CA ILE A 131 -7.55 -2.73 3.73
C ILE A 131 -7.05 -3.31 2.40
N GLN A 132 -6.30 -2.53 1.65
CA GLN A 132 -5.60 -3.00 0.45
C GLN A 132 -4.10 -2.89 0.68
N VAL A 133 -3.35 -3.90 0.26
CA VAL A 133 -1.90 -3.96 0.49
C VAL A 133 -1.18 -4.28 -0.81
N LEU A 134 -0.27 -3.41 -1.25
CA LEU A 134 0.60 -3.67 -2.39
C LEU A 134 1.70 -4.67 -1.98
N VAL A 135 1.40 -5.96 -2.15
CA VAL A 135 2.34 -7.04 -1.85
C VAL A 135 3.35 -7.19 -3.00
N SER A 136 3.00 -7.75 -4.09
CA SER A 136 3.80 -8.15 -5.27
C SER A 136 3.72 -9.66 -5.50
N MET A 137 3.97 -10.11 -6.71
CA MET A 137 4.23 -11.54 -7.00
C MET A 137 5.44 -12.06 -6.23
N SER A 138 6.39 -11.20 -5.85
CA SER A 138 7.51 -11.57 -4.97
C SER A 138 7.09 -11.99 -3.55
N GLY A 139 5.87 -11.72 -3.13
CA GLY A 139 5.29 -12.28 -1.89
C GLY A 139 4.66 -13.65 -2.05
N LYS A 140 4.70 -14.23 -3.24
CA LYS A 140 4.15 -15.56 -3.58
C LYS A 140 5.23 -16.54 -4.04
N ARG A 141 6.32 -16.04 -4.58
CA ARG A 141 7.46 -16.84 -5.07
C ARG A 141 8.73 -16.00 -5.12
N VAL A 142 9.86 -16.67 -5.01
CA VAL A 142 11.18 -16.07 -5.24
C VAL A 142 11.59 -16.34 -6.68
N LYS A 143 12.11 -15.32 -7.38
CA LYS A 143 12.67 -15.44 -8.70
C LYS A 143 14.02 -14.74 -8.80
N GLY A 144 14.95 -15.32 -9.56
CA GLY A 144 16.30 -14.79 -9.69
C GLY A 144 17.12 -14.92 -8.41
N GLN A 145 18.05 -14.00 -8.20
CA GLN A 145 19.00 -14.02 -7.06
C GLN A 145 18.60 -13.06 -5.93
N MET A 146 17.58 -12.24 -6.11
CA MET A 146 17.09 -11.32 -5.08
C MET A 146 16.43 -12.11 -3.94
N ALA A 147 16.89 -11.93 -2.71
CA ALA A 147 16.38 -12.64 -1.54
C ALA A 147 15.65 -11.71 -0.55
N GLY A 148 16.25 -10.61 -0.15
CA GLY A 148 15.71 -9.73 0.89
C GLY A 148 14.31 -9.20 0.57
N TYR A 149 14.12 -8.65 -0.63
CA TYR A 149 12.82 -8.11 -1.03
C TYR A 149 11.70 -9.18 -1.04
N PRO A 150 11.85 -10.36 -1.70
CA PRO A 150 10.84 -11.41 -1.61
C PRO A 150 10.53 -11.82 -0.17
N VAL A 151 11.54 -12.01 0.68
CA VAL A 151 11.32 -12.36 2.10
C VAL A 151 10.42 -11.35 2.79
N SER A 152 10.68 -10.04 2.62
CA SER A 152 9.83 -8.99 3.18
C SER A 152 8.39 -9.04 2.63
N LYS A 153 8.22 -9.37 1.35
CA LYS A 153 6.89 -9.47 0.72
C LYS A 153 6.13 -10.74 1.10
N PHE A 154 6.81 -11.87 1.37
CA PHE A 154 6.20 -13.04 1.99
C PHE A 154 5.72 -12.74 3.41
N ALA A 155 6.53 -12.04 4.22
CA ALA A 155 6.13 -11.60 5.55
C ALA A 155 4.91 -10.67 5.49
N LEU A 156 4.88 -9.73 4.54
CA LEU A 156 3.73 -8.85 4.32
C LEU A 156 2.46 -9.62 3.91
N MET A 157 2.58 -10.69 3.11
CA MET A 157 1.46 -11.58 2.80
C MET A 157 0.95 -12.29 4.07
N GLY A 158 1.83 -12.76 4.94
CA GLY A 158 1.46 -13.31 6.25
C GLY A 158 0.71 -12.30 7.12
N LEU A 159 1.15 -11.03 7.10
CA LEU A 159 0.46 -9.94 7.79
C LEU A 159 -0.95 -9.69 7.20
N CYS A 160 -1.12 -9.76 5.87
CA CYS A 160 -2.44 -9.66 5.23
C CYS A 160 -3.39 -10.77 5.72
N GLN A 161 -2.91 -12.00 5.86
CA GLN A 161 -3.71 -13.11 6.40
C GLN A 161 -4.11 -12.87 7.85
N SER A 162 -3.20 -12.37 8.68
CA SER A 162 -3.45 -12.02 10.08
C SER A 162 -4.51 -10.92 10.19
N MET A 163 -4.37 -9.83 9.40
CA MET A 163 -5.36 -8.76 9.35
C MET A 163 -6.74 -9.27 8.92
N ARG A 164 -6.80 -10.14 7.90
CA ARG A 164 -8.04 -10.74 7.45
C ARG A 164 -8.70 -11.56 8.54
N ASN A 165 -7.95 -12.43 9.20
CA ASN A 165 -8.48 -13.32 10.24
C ASN A 165 -9.01 -12.52 11.44
N THR A 166 -8.25 -11.53 11.89
CA THR A 166 -8.63 -10.67 13.03
C THR A 166 -9.84 -9.78 12.71
N GLY A 167 -9.93 -9.26 11.48
CA GLY A 167 -10.94 -8.26 11.11
C GLY A 167 -12.24 -8.81 10.55
N TRP A 168 -12.32 -10.12 10.26
CA TRP A 168 -13.46 -10.71 9.54
C TRP A 168 -14.80 -10.45 10.20
N ASP A 169 -14.89 -10.76 11.49
CA ASP A 169 -16.12 -10.60 12.28
C ASP A 169 -16.38 -9.14 12.68
N GLN A 170 -15.39 -8.26 12.48
CA GLN A 170 -15.49 -6.82 12.71
C GLN A 170 -15.86 -6.04 11.43
N GLY A 171 -16.21 -6.74 10.36
CA GLY A 171 -16.60 -6.12 9.09
C GLY A 171 -15.42 -5.64 8.22
N ILE A 172 -14.16 -5.87 8.65
CA ILE A 172 -12.99 -5.51 7.86
C ILE A 172 -12.73 -6.55 6.77
N ARG A 173 -12.43 -6.08 5.56
CA ARG A 173 -12.01 -6.93 4.45
C ARG A 173 -10.64 -6.49 3.93
N VAL A 174 -9.78 -7.48 3.72
CA VAL A 174 -8.38 -7.27 3.33
C VAL A 174 -8.16 -7.86 1.94
N THR A 175 -7.53 -7.09 1.06
CA THR A 175 -7.09 -7.56 -0.26
C THR A 175 -5.58 -7.34 -0.42
N ALA A 176 -4.85 -8.42 -0.66
CA ALA A 176 -3.47 -8.41 -1.09
C ALA A 176 -3.41 -8.24 -2.60
N LEU A 177 -2.87 -7.12 -3.07
CA LEU A 177 -2.62 -6.86 -4.48
C LEU A 177 -1.22 -7.37 -4.82
N CYS A 178 -1.15 -8.35 -5.71
CA CYS A 178 0.08 -9.04 -6.09
C CYS A 178 0.40 -8.81 -7.58
N PRO A 179 0.74 -7.57 -7.98
CA PRO A 179 1.16 -7.32 -9.35
C PRO A 179 2.55 -7.94 -9.62
N SER A 180 2.78 -8.28 -10.88
CA SER A 180 4.10 -8.49 -11.45
C SER A 180 4.77 -7.13 -11.69
N TRP A 181 5.41 -6.95 -12.84
CA TRP A 181 6.02 -5.67 -13.20
C TRP A 181 4.97 -4.58 -13.45
N VAL A 182 5.12 -3.47 -12.76
CA VAL A 182 4.29 -2.26 -12.94
C VAL A 182 5.17 -1.13 -13.45
N ASN A 183 4.73 -0.41 -14.47
CA ASN A 183 5.45 0.68 -15.11
C ASN A 183 5.67 1.86 -14.13
N THR A 184 6.75 1.76 -13.36
CA THR A 184 7.17 2.72 -12.33
C THR A 184 8.69 2.83 -12.30
N ASP A 185 9.22 3.93 -11.73
CA ASP A 185 10.67 4.10 -11.54
C ASP A 185 11.30 2.89 -10.85
N MET A 186 10.67 2.37 -9.79
CA MET A 186 11.14 1.20 -9.03
C MET A 186 11.32 -0.03 -9.93
N ALA A 187 10.41 -0.28 -10.87
CA ALA A 187 10.52 -1.41 -11.78
C ALA A 187 11.62 -1.19 -12.84
N HIS A 188 11.76 0.03 -13.34
CA HIS A 188 12.78 0.36 -14.34
C HIS A 188 14.21 0.26 -13.82
N GLU A 189 14.42 0.42 -12.51
CA GLU A 189 15.74 0.23 -11.89
C GLU A 189 16.24 -1.22 -11.97
N VAL A 190 15.33 -2.21 -12.02
CA VAL A 190 15.70 -3.63 -11.85
C VAL A 190 15.17 -4.55 -12.95
N SER A 191 14.27 -4.08 -13.81
CA SER A 191 13.65 -4.88 -14.88
C SER A 191 14.08 -4.41 -16.27
N ARG A 192 14.18 -5.38 -17.19
CA ARG A 192 14.38 -5.13 -18.62
C ARG A 192 13.08 -5.30 -19.43
N VAL A 193 11.97 -5.58 -18.77
CA VAL A 193 10.66 -5.67 -19.44
C VAL A 193 10.30 -4.29 -19.97
N SER A 194 9.75 -4.22 -21.19
CA SER A 194 9.36 -2.94 -21.78
C SER A 194 8.15 -2.36 -21.08
N ALA A 195 8.08 -1.04 -20.99
CA ALA A 195 6.99 -0.33 -20.28
C ALA A 195 5.58 -0.70 -20.80
N VAL A 196 5.46 -1.02 -22.09
CA VAL A 196 4.17 -1.40 -22.73
C VAL A 196 3.71 -2.81 -22.34
N GLU A 197 4.62 -3.68 -21.90
CA GLU A 197 4.32 -5.03 -21.43
C GLU A 197 4.02 -5.06 -19.93
N MET A 198 4.37 -4.00 -19.19
CA MET A 198 4.08 -3.88 -17.77
C MET A 198 2.61 -3.49 -17.53
N THR A 199 2.07 -3.91 -16.39
CA THR A 199 0.82 -3.34 -15.86
C THR A 199 1.02 -1.84 -15.64
N GLN A 200 0.03 -1.02 -16.01
CA GLN A 200 0.14 0.42 -15.77
C GLN A 200 -0.35 0.78 -14.36
N PRO A 201 0.21 1.83 -13.72
CA PRO A 201 -0.30 2.31 -12.43
C PRO A 201 -1.80 2.63 -12.46
N SER A 202 -2.32 3.12 -13.59
CA SER A 202 -3.74 3.39 -13.82
C SER A 202 -4.62 2.13 -13.77
N ASP A 203 -4.09 0.98 -14.20
CA ASP A 203 -4.84 -0.29 -14.14
C ASP A 203 -5.04 -0.72 -12.70
N LEU A 204 -3.98 -0.61 -11.88
CA LEU A 204 -4.06 -0.87 -10.44
C LEU A 204 -4.96 0.14 -9.72
N ALA A 205 -4.96 1.40 -10.15
CA ALA A 205 -5.83 2.43 -9.61
C ALA A 205 -7.32 2.13 -9.89
N ALA A 206 -7.64 1.73 -11.12
CA ALA A 206 -9.00 1.32 -11.48
C ALA A 206 -9.46 0.09 -10.67
N LEU A 207 -8.60 -0.92 -10.55
CA LEU A 207 -8.87 -2.12 -9.75
C LEU A 207 -9.07 -1.78 -8.27
N SER A 208 -8.19 -0.97 -7.69
CA SER A 208 -8.26 -0.53 -6.29
C SER A 208 -9.59 0.17 -5.99
N SER A 209 -10.02 1.09 -6.86
CA SER A 209 -11.31 1.76 -6.74
C SER A 209 -12.49 0.80 -6.80
N GLN A 210 -12.50 -0.13 -7.73
CA GLN A 210 -13.55 -1.16 -7.84
C GLN A 210 -13.63 -2.01 -6.57
N LEU A 211 -12.50 -2.46 -6.03
CA LEU A 211 -12.43 -3.26 -4.81
C LEU A 211 -12.99 -2.51 -3.59
N LEU A 212 -12.80 -1.19 -3.48
CA LEU A 212 -13.38 -0.38 -2.41
C LEU A 212 -14.91 -0.31 -2.48
N ALA A 213 -15.47 -0.41 -3.69
CA ALA A 213 -16.91 -0.31 -3.92
C ALA A 213 -17.66 -1.66 -3.74
N LEU A 214 -16.96 -2.79 -3.74
CA LEU A 214 -17.59 -4.10 -3.59
C LEU A 214 -18.19 -4.31 -2.20
N PRO A 215 -19.32 -5.04 -2.09
CA PRO A 215 -19.88 -5.44 -0.80
C PRO A 215 -18.95 -6.43 -0.08
N ASN A 216 -19.04 -6.51 1.25
CA ASN A 216 -18.20 -7.39 2.09
C ASN A 216 -18.13 -8.85 1.58
N ALA A 217 -19.23 -9.39 1.06
CA ALA A 217 -19.29 -10.77 0.59
C ALA A 217 -18.50 -11.02 -0.70
N ALA A 218 -18.20 -9.97 -1.48
CA ALA A 218 -17.55 -10.07 -2.79
C ALA A 218 -16.07 -9.63 -2.80
N ILE A 219 -15.52 -9.23 -1.65
CA ILE A 219 -14.12 -8.78 -1.57
C ILE A 219 -13.17 -9.98 -1.70
N PRO A 220 -12.33 -10.04 -2.74
CA PRO A 220 -11.31 -11.08 -2.85
C PRO A 220 -10.19 -10.82 -1.83
N PHE A 221 -9.65 -11.90 -1.26
CA PHE A 221 -8.49 -11.78 -0.38
C PHE A 221 -7.20 -11.46 -1.15
N GLU A 222 -7.08 -11.98 -2.35
CA GLU A 222 -5.88 -11.85 -3.17
C GLU A 222 -6.23 -11.58 -4.63
N VAL A 223 -5.48 -10.66 -5.24
CA VAL A 223 -5.56 -10.41 -6.69
C VAL A 223 -4.14 -10.40 -7.26
N ALA A 224 -3.82 -11.38 -8.09
CA ALA A 224 -2.56 -11.49 -8.81
C ALA A 224 -2.73 -10.96 -10.24
N LEU A 225 -1.78 -10.13 -10.70
CA LEU A 225 -1.86 -9.47 -12.00
C LEU A 225 -0.59 -9.71 -12.82
N ASN A 226 -0.79 -9.92 -14.13
CA ASN A 226 0.25 -10.05 -15.15
C ASN A 226 1.31 -11.12 -14.82
N CYS A 227 0.87 -12.27 -14.27
CA CYS A 227 1.75 -13.33 -13.79
C CYS A 227 2.54 -14.01 -14.91
N ALA A 228 2.09 -13.89 -16.16
CA ALA A 228 2.78 -14.50 -17.33
C ALA A 228 4.18 -13.92 -17.56
N LEU A 229 4.41 -12.65 -17.22
CA LEU A 229 5.74 -12.02 -17.31
C LEU A 229 6.74 -12.57 -16.30
N GLU A 230 6.30 -13.47 -15.45
CA GLU A 230 7.10 -14.05 -14.38
C GLU A 230 7.36 -15.55 -14.55
N SER A 231 6.85 -16.13 -15.61
CA SER A 231 7.05 -17.55 -15.94
C SER A 231 8.41 -17.83 -16.58
#